data_a77e7b638a23c8d50dc9c6de4d0e25e8
#
_entry.id   a77e7b638a23c8d50dc9c6de4d0e25e8
#
_cell.length_a   1.000
_cell.length_b   1.000
_cell.length_c   1.000
_cell.angle_alpha   90.00
_cell.angle_beta   90.00
_cell.angle_gamma   90.00
#
_symmetry.space_group_name_H-M   'P 1'
#
loop_
_entity.id
_entity.type
_entity.pdbx_description
1 polymer ?
#
loop_
_entity_poly.entity_id
_entity_poly.type
_entity_poly.pdbx_seq_one_letter_code
_entity_poly.pdbx_strand_id
1 'polypeptide(L)'
;MLEVSSIPASIVSFLLAFTYVYPLFMAYMWIFGGIYYRLHWESHGGGDWRYPEPLSHYPQVTVMLPCHNEGDLVVETLSYLLDLEYPNYDVIAINDGSTDNTGAILDEQVKLHEKLRVIHLATNQGKATGLNTAALMTDSEYLVCIDGDALLDRHALHWLMSHFTQSPRVGAVTGNPRIRNRTSLLGKIQVGEFSCIIGLIKRAQRIYGRVFTVSGVVVAFRKAALQKIGYW
;
A
#
# COMPACT_ATOMS: atom_id res chain seq x y z
N MET A 1 -17.11 21.73 -32.97
CA MET A 1 -17.92 20.51 -33.00
C MET A 1 -17.36 19.64 -34.11
N LEU A 2 -16.67 18.54 -33.74
CA LEU A 2 -16.26 17.56 -34.75
C LEU A 2 -17.55 16.86 -35.24
N GLU A 3 -17.85 16.96 -36.54
CA GLU A 3 -18.98 16.25 -37.11
C GLU A 3 -18.74 14.74 -37.01
N VAL A 4 -19.47 14.07 -36.13
CA VAL A 4 -19.46 12.62 -35.94
C VAL A 4 -19.87 11.87 -37.22
N SER A 5 -20.49 12.56 -38.19
CA SER A 5 -20.93 12.02 -39.48
C SER A 5 -19.82 11.62 -40.46
N SER A 6 -18.54 11.95 -40.17
CA SER A 6 -17.39 11.65 -41.06
C SER A 6 -16.65 10.34 -40.70
N ILE A 7 -17.00 9.66 -39.59
CA ILE A 7 -16.28 8.45 -39.18
C ILE A 7 -16.89 7.23 -39.93
N PRO A 8 -16.07 6.43 -40.66
CA PRO A 8 -16.56 5.23 -41.31
C PRO A 8 -17.22 4.26 -40.35
N ALA A 9 -18.35 3.69 -40.73
CA ALA A 9 -19.11 2.74 -39.90
C ALA A 9 -18.26 1.55 -39.41
N SER A 10 -17.29 1.12 -40.22
CA SER A 10 -16.31 0.07 -39.83
C SER A 10 -15.45 0.45 -38.64
N ILE A 11 -15.01 1.72 -38.54
CA ILE A 11 -14.22 2.21 -37.41
C ILE A 11 -15.10 2.25 -36.16
N VAL A 12 -16.32 2.76 -36.29
CA VAL A 12 -17.29 2.78 -35.16
C VAL A 12 -17.55 1.36 -34.65
N SER A 13 -17.83 0.41 -35.55
CA SER A 13 -18.07 -0.99 -35.20
C SER A 13 -16.84 -1.61 -34.54
N PHE A 14 -15.63 -1.35 -35.03
CA PHE A 14 -14.38 -1.82 -34.42
C PHE A 14 -14.21 -1.24 -33.01
N LEU A 15 -14.40 0.05 -32.82
CA LEU A 15 -14.28 0.69 -31.51
C LEU A 15 -15.30 0.14 -30.51
N LEU A 16 -16.54 -0.07 -30.92
CA LEU A 16 -17.58 -0.67 -30.08
C LEU A 16 -17.23 -2.11 -29.71
N ALA A 17 -16.81 -2.92 -30.69
CA ALA A 17 -16.39 -4.29 -30.43
C ALA A 17 -15.17 -4.33 -29.50
N PHE A 18 -14.17 -3.49 -29.72
CA PHE A 18 -12.99 -3.39 -28.86
C PHE A 18 -13.36 -2.98 -27.43
N THR A 19 -14.21 -1.96 -27.29
CA THR A 19 -14.66 -1.48 -25.97
C THR A 19 -15.38 -2.56 -25.17
N TYR A 20 -16.06 -3.50 -25.83
CA TYR A 20 -16.76 -4.61 -25.18
C TYR A 20 -15.86 -5.83 -24.98
N VAL A 21 -15.18 -6.28 -26.04
CA VAL A 21 -14.43 -7.54 -26.05
C VAL A 21 -13.14 -7.45 -25.23
N TYR A 22 -12.43 -6.31 -25.29
CA TYR A 22 -11.15 -6.16 -24.58
C TYR A 22 -11.30 -6.24 -23.05
N PRO A 23 -12.24 -5.49 -22.38
CA PRO A 23 -12.44 -5.62 -20.95
C PRO A 23 -12.89 -7.02 -20.54
N LEU A 24 -13.76 -7.65 -21.34
CA LEU A 24 -14.21 -9.01 -21.09
C LEU A 24 -13.06 -10.02 -21.14
N PHE A 25 -12.21 -9.94 -22.18
CA PHE A 25 -11.02 -10.77 -22.29
C PHE A 25 -10.08 -10.57 -21.11
N MET A 26 -9.81 -9.31 -20.73
CA MET A 26 -8.96 -9.00 -19.58
C MET A 26 -9.55 -9.51 -18.26
N ALA A 27 -10.88 -9.43 -18.07
CA ALA A 27 -11.54 -9.97 -16.89
C ALA A 27 -11.29 -11.48 -16.75
N TYR A 28 -11.47 -12.26 -17.84
CA TYR A 28 -11.17 -13.69 -17.84
C TYR A 28 -9.69 -13.97 -17.57
N MET A 29 -8.79 -13.22 -18.19
CA MET A 29 -7.33 -13.37 -17.95
C MET A 29 -7.00 -13.19 -16.47
N TRP A 30 -7.57 -12.19 -15.80
CA TRP A 30 -7.34 -11.97 -14.37
C TRP A 30 -7.98 -13.04 -13.50
N ILE A 31 -9.18 -13.51 -13.82
CA ILE A 31 -9.86 -14.58 -13.09
C ILE A 31 -9.06 -15.88 -13.18
N PHE A 32 -8.69 -16.32 -14.39
CA PHE A 32 -7.90 -17.53 -14.56
C PHE A 32 -6.50 -17.41 -13.92
N GLY A 33 -5.85 -16.25 -14.06
CA GLY A 33 -4.59 -15.97 -13.40
C GLY A 33 -4.69 -16.04 -11.87
N GLY A 34 -5.73 -15.45 -11.29
CA GLY A 34 -5.96 -15.52 -9.84
C GLY A 34 -6.24 -16.93 -9.34
N ILE A 35 -7.04 -17.72 -10.07
CA ILE A 35 -7.30 -19.14 -9.75
C ILE A 35 -6.01 -19.94 -9.83
N TYR A 36 -5.25 -19.78 -10.91
CA TYR A 36 -3.98 -20.46 -11.10
C TYR A 36 -3.00 -20.15 -9.96
N TYR A 37 -2.88 -18.86 -9.58
CA TYR A 37 -2.07 -18.42 -8.46
C TYR A 37 -2.48 -19.11 -7.15
N ARG A 38 -3.78 -19.15 -6.86
CA ARG A 38 -4.31 -19.81 -5.67
C ARG A 38 -3.96 -21.29 -5.62
N LEU A 39 -4.13 -22.00 -6.73
CA LEU A 39 -3.88 -23.45 -6.80
C LEU A 39 -2.40 -23.79 -6.69
N HIS A 40 -1.48 -22.95 -7.19
CA HIS A 40 -0.05 -23.25 -7.24
C HIS A 40 0.75 -22.68 -6.05
N TRP A 41 0.33 -21.56 -5.48
CA TRP A 41 1.12 -20.91 -4.43
C TRP A 41 0.40 -20.80 -3.08
N GLU A 42 -0.92 -20.57 -3.07
CA GLU A 42 -1.64 -20.43 -1.80
C GLU A 42 -2.11 -21.78 -1.23
N SER A 43 -2.40 -22.77 -2.07
CA SER A 43 -2.89 -24.07 -1.61
C SER A 43 -1.81 -24.95 -0.96
N HIS A 44 -0.53 -24.67 -1.20
CA HIS A 44 0.59 -25.43 -0.67
C HIS A 44 1.20 -24.82 0.60
N GLY A 45 0.79 -23.61 0.97
CA GLY A 45 1.19 -22.94 2.20
C GLY A 45 0.28 -23.34 3.37
N GLY A 46 0.59 -24.45 4.03
CA GLY A 46 -0.20 -24.99 5.16
C GLY A 46 -0.11 -24.19 6.48
N GLY A 47 0.47 -22.98 6.48
CA GLY A 47 0.58 -22.12 7.65
C GLY A 47 -0.71 -21.33 7.94
N ASP A 48 -1.02 -21.12 9.21
CA ASP A 48 -2.09 -20.18 9.59
C ASP A 48 -1.65 -18.76 9.25
N TRP A 49 -2.35 -18.10 8.33
CA TRP A 49 -2.08 -16.72 7.94
C TRP A 49 -2.15 -15.71 9.10
N ARG A 50 -2.70 -16.12 10.24
CA ARG A 50 -2.77 -15.30 11.46
C ARG A 50 -1.45 -15.26 12.21
N TYR A 51 -0.62 -16.28 12.06
CA TYR A 51 0.64 -16.44 12.77
C TYR A 51 1.77 -16.66 11.77
N PRO A 52 2.49 -15.59 11.38
CA PRO A 52 3.59 -15.72 10.44
C PRO A 52 4.72 -16.57 11.04
N GLU A 53 5.36 -17.37 10.21
CA GLU A 53 6.55 -18.12 10.60
C GLU A 53 7.70 -17.14 10.94
N PRO A 54 8.53 -17.45 11.95
CA PRO A 54 9.66 -16.58 12.30
C PRO A 54 10.58 -16.29 11.11
N LEU A 55 11.02 -15.05 10.98
CA LEU A 55 11.99 -14.67 9.96
C LEU A 55 13.39 -15.13 10.36
N SER A 56 14.26 -15.39 9.39
CA SER A 56 15.68 -15.70 9.62
C SER A 56 16.41 -14.55 10.32
N HIS A 57 16.00 -13.33 10.06
CA HIS A 57 16.44 -12.11 10.73
C HIS A 57 15.36 -11.03 10.62
N TYR A 58 15.40 -10.05 11.50
CA TYR A 58 14.45 -8.95 11.56
C TYR A 58 15.15 -7.62 11.19
N PRO A 59 15.18 -7.26 9.90
CA PRO A 59 15.82 -6.02 9.47
C PRO A 59 15.10 -4.80 10.04
N GLN A 60 15.82 -3.68 10.15
CA GLN A 60 15.25 -2.43 10.62
C GLN A 60 14.29 -1.84 9.58
N VAL A 61 13.13 -1.43 10.06
CA VAL A 61 12.03 -0.87 9.25
C VAL A 61 11.62 0.48 9.80
N THR A 62 11.48 1.48 8.94
CA THR A 62 10.80 2.74 9.30
C THR A 62 9.43 2.77 8.63
N VAL A 63 8.39 2.91 9.46
CA VAL A 63 7.01 3.16 8.99
C VAL A 63 6.81 4.66 8.84
N MET A 64 6.44 5.11 7.65
CA MET A 64 6.23 6.51 7.32
C MET A 64 4.74 6.80 7.20
N LEU A 65 4.23 7.70 8.04
CA LEU A 65 2.83 8.09 8.15
C LEU A 65 2.67 9.56 7.74
N PRO A 66 2.36 9.88 6.48
CA PRO A 66 2.01 11.24 6.09
C PRO A 66 0.62 11.60 6.62
N CYS A 67 0.52 12.74 7.29
CA CYS A 67 -0.71 13.27 7.89
C CYS A 67 -0.98 14.69 7.38
N HIS A 68 -2.21 14.96 6.96
CA HIS A 68 -2.66 16.31 6.64
C HIS A 68 -4.11 16.49 7.05
N ASN A 69 -4.36 17.25 8.12
CA ASN A 69 -5.69 17.46 8.72
C ASN A 69 -6.38 16.13 9.11
N GLU A 70 -5.64 15.29 9.85
CA GLU A 70 -6.06 13.96 10.31
C GLU A 70 -6.32 13.90 11.82
N GLY A 71 -6.55 15.06 12.47
CA GLY A 71 -6.66 15.16 13.92
C GLY A 71 -7.60 14.17 14.58
N ASP A 72 -8.73 13.86 13.94
CA ASP A 72 -9.72 12.90 14.47
C ASP A 72 -9.27 11.43 14.34
N LEU A 73 -8.38 11.10 13.41
CA LEU A 73 -8.03 9.73 13.06
C LEU A 73 -6.60 9.33 13.45
N VAL A 74 -5.69 10.31 13.55
CA VAL A 74 -4.27 10.05 13.74
C VAL A 74 -3.94 9.27 15.01
N VAL A 75 -4.69 9.46 16.09
CA VAL A 75 -4.49 8.73 17.35
C VAL A 75 -4.83 7.25 17.17
N GLU A 76 -5.95 6.94 16.50
CA GLU A 76 -6.31 5.55 16.19
C GLU A 76 -5.23 4.91 15.31
N THR A 77 -4.83 5.57 14.24
CA THR A 77 -3.78 5.06 13.32
C THR A 77 -2.46 4.80 14.06
N LEU A 78 -2.00 5.76 14.88
CA LEU A 78 -0.78 5.58 15.68
C LEU A 78 -0.89 4.43 16.67
N SER A 79 -2.05 4.22 17.31
CA SER A 79 -2.23 3.11 18.25
C SER A 79 -1.99 1.75 17.58
N TYR A 80 -2.45 1.55 16.34
CA TYR A 80 -2.19 0.34 15.56
C TYR A 80 -0.73 0.23 15.11
N LEU A 81 -0.09 1.34 14.75
CA LEU A 81 1.32 1.35 14.34
C LEU A 81 2.28 1.08 15.49
N LEU A 82 1.94 1.49 16.70
CA LEU A 82 2.79 1.31 17.88
C LEU A 82 2.57 -0.06 18.55
N ASP A 83 1.49 -0.78 18.20
CA ASP A 83 1.20 -2.16 18.66
C ASP A 83 1.64 -3.24 17.66
N LEU A 84 2.48 -2.90 16.68
CA LEU A 84 2.94 -3.89 15.70
C LEU A 84 3.87 -4.92 16.34
N GLU A 85 3.61 -6.20 16.06
CA GLU A 85 4.44 -7.33 16.52
C GLU A 85 5.66 -7.52 15.60
N TYR A 86 6.57 -6.54 15.66
CA TYR A 86 7.85 -6.58 14.95
C TYR A 86 8.95 -5.98 15.86
N PRO A 87 10.08 -6.67 16.08
CA PRO A 87 11.03 -6.23 17.10
C PRO A 87 11.83 -4.99 16.74
N ASN A 88 12.10 -4.76 15.46
CA ASN A 88 13.08 -3.76 14.99
C ASN A 88 12.44 -2.76 14.03
N TYR A 89 11.64 -1.83 14.56
CA TYR A 89 11.02 -0.77 13.75
C TYR A 89 10.87 0.54 14.53
N ASP A 90 10.74 1.62 13.80
CA ASP A 90 10.34 2.94 14.25
C ASP A 90 9.26 3.53 13.34
N VAL A 91 8.61 4.58 13.81
CA VAL A 91 7.55 5.29 13.09
C VAL A 91 7.96 6.75 12.91
N ILE A 92 7.84 7.27 11.70
CA ILE A 92 7.96 8.70 11.40
C ILE A 92 6.60 9.20 10.92
N ALA A 93 5.93 9.99 11.75
CA ALA A 93 4.76 10.74 11.33
C ALA A 93 5.20 12.06 10.67
N ILE A 94 4.61 12.39 9.54
CA ILE A 94 4.93 13.58 8.77
C ILE A 94 3.69 14.49 8.77
N ASN A 95 3.73 15.56 9.52
CA ASN A 95 2.70 16.60 9.49
C ASN A 95 2.96 17.52 8.29
N ASP A 96 2.22 17.33 7.22
CA ASP A 96 2.37 18.09 5.98
C ASP A 96 1.57 19.40 6.02
N GLY A 97 1.99 20.31 6.91
CA GLY A 97 1.40 21.63 7.03
C GLY A 97 -0.09 21.62 7.40
N SER A 98 -0.51 20.76 8.34
CA SER A 98 -1.89 20.71 8.82
C SER A 98 -2.29 22.04 9.46
N THR A 99 -3.56 22.42 9.29
CA THR A 99 -4.16 23.63 9.86
C THR A 99 -5.08 23.35 11.04
N ASP A 100 -5.37 22.08 11.28
CA ASP A 100 -6.15 21.57 12.43
C ASP A 100 -5.23 21.22 13.62
N ASN A 101 -5.76 20.45 14.58
CA ASN A 101 -5.03 20.01 15.76
C ASN A 101 -4.07 18.81 15.54
N THR A 102 -3.90 18.32 14.29
CA THR A 102 -3.05 17.16 13.98
C THR A 102 -1.63 17.33 14.53
N GLY A 103 -1.01 18.50 14.31
CA GLY A 103 0.35 18.77 14.77
C GLY A 103 0.49 18.67 16.30
N ALA A 104 -0.42 19.30 17.04
CA ALA A 104 -0.42 19.27 18.50
C ALA A 104 -0.60 17.83 19.05
N ILE A 105 -1.49 17.05 18.45
CA ILE A 105 -1.70 15.65 18.81
C ILE A 105 -0.41 14.84 18.59
N LEU A 106 0.24 14.99 17.45
CA LEU A 106 1.49 14.30 17.14
C LEU A 106 2.60 14.64 18.14
N ASP A 107 2.72 15.91 18.55
CA ASP A 107 3.68 16.36 19.57
C ASP A 107 3.43 15.75 20.95
N GLU A 108 2.17 15.50 21.29
CA GLU A 108 1.81 14.80 22.52
C GLU A 108 2.15 13.31 22.43
N GLN A 109 1.87 12.66 21.29
CA GLN A 109 2.14 11.24 21.11
C GLN A 109 3.65 10.92 21.12
N VAL A 110 4.49 11.79 20.58
CA VAL A 110 5.97 11.64 20.66
C VAL A 110 6.48 11.56 22.09
N LYS A 111 5.88 12.32 23.01
CA LYS A 111 6.30 12.30 24.43
C LYS A 111 5.99 10.96 25.13
N LEU A 112 5.01 10.23 24.60
CA LEU A 112 4.53 8.97 25.18
C LEU A 112 5.20 7.73 24.57
N HIS A 113 5.77 7.85 23.36
CA HIS A 113 6.22 6.71 22.57
C HIS A 113 7.61 6.92 21.99
N GLU A 114 8.62 6.25 22.53
CA GLU A 114 10.02 6.34 22.11
C GLU A 114 10.25 5.91 20.64
N LYS A 115 9.41 5.02 20.10
CA LYS A 115 9.48 4.58 18.70
C LYS A 115 8.93 5.59 17.70
N LEU A 116 8.26 6.66 18.17
CA LEU A 116 7.63 7.66 17.31
C LEU A 116 8.51 8.90 17.19
N ARG A 117 8.72 9.33 15.96
CA ARG A 117 9.31 10.63 15.61
C ARG A 117 8.33 11.42 14.76
N VAL A 118 8.37 12.74 14.84
CA VAL A 118 7.51 13.63 14.04
C VAL A 118 8.37 14.60 13.23
N ILE A 119 7.95 14.82 11.99
CA ILE A 119 8.48 15.86 11.10
C ILE A 119 7.35 16.83 10.81
N HIS A 120 7.54 18.12 11.08
CA HIS A 120 6.59 19.15 10.70
C HIS A 120 7.08 19.91 9.49
N LEU A 121 6.30 19.90 8.40
CA LEU A 121 6.52 20.77 7.25
C LEU A 121 5.77 22.09 7.49
N ALA A 122 6.40 23.20 7.16
CA ALA A 122 5.83 24.53 7.41
C ALA A 122 4.53 24.81 6.62
N THR A 123 4.40 24.18 5.45
CA THR A 123 3.24 24.27 4.56
C THR A 123 2.99 22.92 3.90
N ASN A 124 1.78 22.69 3.44
CA ASN A 124 1.46 21.50 2.66
C ASN A 124 2.28 21.47 1.36
N GLN A 125 3.13 20.49 1.22
CA GLN A 125 4.00 20.24 0.06
C GLN A 125 3.64 18.97 -0.68
N GLY A 126 2.62 18.25 -0.21
CA GLY A 126 2.12 17.02 -0.77
C GLY A 126 2.85 15.77 -0.26
N LYS A 127 2.11 14.66 -0.29
CA LYS A 127 2.52 13.36 0.25
C LYS A 127 3.93 12.93 -0.20
N ALA A 128 4.27 13.11 -1.48
CA ALA A 128 5.56 12.71 -2.04
C ALA A 128 6.73 13.44 -1.37
N THR A 129 6.62 14.77 -1.19
CA THR A 129 7.66 15.58 -0.53
C THR A 129 7.84 15.15 0.92
N GLY A 130 6.74 14.94 1.64
CA GLY A 130 6.78 14.43 3.03
C GLY A 130 7.47 13.08 3.13
N LEU A 131 7.11 12.12 2.28
CA LEU A 131 7.74 10.79 2.25
C LEU A 131 9.23 10.86 1.89
N ASN A 132 9.62 11.70 0.94
CA ASN A 132 11.03 11.92 0.60
C ASN A 132 11.81 12.47 1.79
N THR A 133 11.24 13.45 2.49
CA THR A 133 11.86 14.02 3.69
C THR A 133 12.07 12.95 4.77
N ALA A 134 11.06 12.14 5.07
CA ALA A 134 11.17 11.07 6.04
C ALA A 134 12.19 9.99 5.61
N ALA A 135 12.20 9.62 4.32
CA ALA A 135 13.14 8.63 3.79
C ALA A 135 14.61 9.07 3.90
N LEU A 136 14.87 10.37 3.82
CA LEU A 136 16.21 10.95 4.01
C LEU A 136 16.63 11.04 5.49
N MET A 137 15.65 11.09 6.41
CA MET A 137 15.89 11.23 7.86
C MET A 137 15.96 9.89 8.61
N THR A 138 16.00 8.77 7.92
CA THR A 138 16.17 7.44 8.53
C THR A 138 17.27 6.65 7.83
N ASP A 139 17.98 5.82 8.59
CA ASP A 139 18.99 4.89 8.06
C ASP A 139 18.44 3.47 7.86
N SER A 140 17.15 3.25 8.11
CA SER A 140 16.52 1.94 7.93
C SER A 140 16.66 1.41 6.51
N GLU A 141 16.94 0.13 6.38
CA GLU A 141 17.07 -0.55 5.08
C GLU A 141 15.73 -0.63 4.35
N TYR A 142 14.64 -0.71 5.12
CA TYR A 142 13.29 -0.85 4.57
C TYR A 142 12.39 0.28 5.05
N LEU A 143 11.59 0.80 4.12
CA LEU A 143 10.64 1.88 4.34
C LEU A 143 9.23 1.36 4.06
N VAL A 144 8.31 1.55 4.99
CA VAL A 144 6.90 1.19 4.82
C VAL A 144 6.07 2.46 4.81
N CYS A 145 5.38 2.72 3.70
CA CYS A 145 4.49 3.86 3.58
C CYS A 145 3.05 3.40 3.82
N ILE A 146 2.31 4.15 4.61
CA ILE A 146 0.89 3.92 4.83
C ILE A 146 0.11 5.24 4.68
N ASP A 147 -1.19 5.17 4.36
CA ASP A 147 -2.06 6.34 4.37
C ASP A 147 -2.44 6.73 5.82
N GLY A 148 -2.70 8.02 6.05
CA GLY A 148 -3.00 8.56 7.37
C GLY A 148 -4.24 7.96 8.04
N ASP A 149 -5.18 7.45 7.26
CA ASP A 149 -6.42 6.80 7.68
C ASP A 149 -6.40 5.26 7.62
N ALA A 150 -5.25 4.68 7.28
CA ALA A 150 -5.10 3.23 7.16
C ALA A 150 -4.64 2.60 8.48
N LEU A 151 -5.23 1.45 8.83
CA LEU A 151 -4.86 0.67 10.01
C LEU A 151 -4.08 -0.57 9.59
N LEU A 152 -2.89 -0.75 10.11
CA LEU A 152 -2.07 -1.94 9.88
C LEU A 152 -2.49 -3.09 10.80
N ASP A 153 -2.51 -4.31 10.24
CA ASP A 153 -2.55 -5.53 11.05
C ASP A 153 -1.27 -5.67 11.88
N ARG A 154 -1.37 -6.19 13.10
CA ARG A 154 -0.23 -6.35 14.03
C ARG A 154 0.95 -7.12 13.45
N HIS A 155 0.72 -8.05 12.52
CA HIS A 155 1.74 -8.82 11.84
C HIS A 155 2.13 -8.28 10.45
N ALA A 156 1.63 -7.10 10.06
CA ALA A 156 1.82 -6.56 8.71
C ALA A 156 3.31 -6.42 8.33
N LEU A 157 4.14 -5.87 9.23
CA LEU A 157 5.58 -5.74 8.97
C LEU A 157 6.26 -7.09 8.77
N HIS A 158 5.86 -8.08 9.54
CA HIS A 158 6.39 -9.43 9.40
C HIS A 158 6.12 -10.01 8.01
N TRP A 159 4.87 -9.92 7.54
CA TRP A 159 4.49 -10.38 6.21
C TRP A 159 5.18 -9.60 5.08
N LEU A 160 5.31 -8.29 5.23
CA LEU A 160 6.03 -7.46 4.24
C LEU A 160 7.51 -7.84 4.19
N MET A 161 8.16 -7.99 5.33
CA MET A 161 9.59 -8.32 5.40
C MET A 161 9.90 -9.75 4.98
N SER A 162 8.98 -10.70 5.15
CA SER A 162 9.18 -12.08 4.69
C SER A 162 9.52 -12.17 3.19
N HIS A 163 8.93 -11.31 2.37
CA HIS A 163 9.23 -11.27 0.93
C HIS A 163 10.64 -10.73 0.63
N PHE A 164 11.13 -9.76 1.41
CA PHE A 164 12.46 -9.20 1.22
C PHE A 164 13.57 -10.14 1.71
N THR A 165 13.31 -10.85 2.82
CA THR A 165 14.28 -11.81 3.38
C THR A 165 14.41 -13.07 2.52
N GLN A 166 13.34 -13.48 1.84
CA GLN A 166 13.34 -14.61 0.91
C GLN A 166 14.04 -14.30 -0.42
N SER A 167 14.10 -13.03 -0.84
CA SER A 167 14.71 -12.67 -2.13
C SER A 167 15.36 -11.28 -2.13
N PRO A 168 16.68 -11.19 -2.40
CA PRO A 168 17.38 -9.92 -2.52
C PRO A 168 16.94 -9.11 -3.77
N ARG A 169 16.26 -9.74 -4.72
CA ARG A 169 15.78 -9.10 -5.94
C ARG A 169 14.48 -8.31 -5.75
N VAL A 170 13.81 -8.49 -4.62
CA VAL A 170 12.58 -7.76 -4.29
C VAL A 170 12.93 -6.32 -3.92
N GLY A 171 12.45 -5.37 -4.71
CA GLY A 171 12.63 -3.92 -4.48
C GLY A 171 11.44 -3.28 -3.77
N ALA A 172 10.23 -3.80 -3.99
CA ALA A 172 9.00 -3.33 -3.36
C ALA A 172 8.02 -4.47 -3.10
N VAL A 173 7.22 -4.34 -2.04
CA VAL A 173 6.14 -5.26 -1.66
C VAL A 173 4.89 -4.45 -1.40
N THR A 174 3.78 -4.80 -2.05
CA THR A 174 2.50 -4.12 -1.84
C THR A 174 1.66 -4.85 -0.80
N GLY A 175 1.05 -4.10 0.10
CA GLY A 175 0.05 -4.64 1.02
C GLY A 175 -1.24 -5.04 0.30
N ASN A 176 -2.14 -5.66 1.05
CA ASN A 176 -3.49 -6.04 0.62
C ASN A 176 -4.54 -5.29 1.47
N PRO A 177 -4.74 -3.98 1.24
CA PRO A 177 -5.70 -3.20 2.00
C PRO A 177 -7.12 -3.75 1.80
N ARG A 178 -7.90 -3.71 2.89
CA ARG A 178 -9.30 -4.15 2.91
C ARG A 178 -10.18 -3.03 3.44
N ILE A 179 -11.33 -2.86 2.83
CA ILE A 179 -12.31 -1.88 3.29
C ILE A 179 -12.86 -2.28 4.66
N ARG A 180 -12.76 -1.39 5.63
CA ARG A 180 -13.24 -1.56 7.01
C ARG A 180 -14.77 -1.40 7.09
N ASN A 181 -15.30 -0.33 6.50
CA ASN A 181 -16.72 -0.04 6.52
C ASN A 181 -17.47 -0.86 5.45
N ARG A 182 -18.28 -1.85 5.91
CA ARG A 182 -19.00 -2.79 5.03
C ARG A 182 -20.52 -2.72 5.22
N THR A 183 -21.02 -1.74 5.96
CA THR A 183 -22.44 -1.66 6.33
C THR A 183 -23.29 -1.00 5.24
N SER A 184 -22.75 0.01 4.55
CA SER A 184 -23.44 0.71 3.47
C SER A 184 -23.37 -0.05 2.14
N LEU A 185 -24.31 0.25 1.21
CA LEU A 185 -24.26 -0.29 -0.15
C LEU A 185 -22.95 0.09 -0.86
N LEU A 186 -22.53 1.35 -0.73
CA LEU A 186 -21.26 1.84 -1.31
C LEU A 186 -20.07 1.09 -0.72
N GLY A 187 -20.04 0.88 0.59
CA GLY A 187 -18.98 0.11 1.25
C GLY A 187 -18.90 -1.34 0.73
N LYS A 188 -20.04 -2.00 0.46
CA LYS A 188 -20.06 -3.34 -0.12
C LYS A 188 -19.54 -3.36 -1.56
N ILE A 189 -19.85 -2.34 -2.37
CA ILE A 189 -19.32 -2.19 -3.73
C ILE A 189 -17.79 -2.00 -3.67
N GLN A 190 -17.29 -1.13 -2.79
CA GLN A 190 -15.86 -0.91 -2.58
C GLN A 190 -15.13 -2.19 -2.12
N VAL A 191 -15.74 -3.01 -1.27
CA VAL A 191 -15.18 -4.33 -0.89
C VAL A 191 -14.99 -5.22 -2.12
N GLY A 192 -15.97 -5.26 -3.02
CA GLY A 192 -15.87 -6.01 -4.27
C GLY A 192 -14.75 -5.47 -5.17
N GLU A 193 -14.70 -4.17 -5.35
CA GLU A 193 -13.68 -3.48 -6.15
C GLU A 193 -12.26 -3.73 -5.62
N PHE A 194 -12.02 -3.50 -4.33
CA PHE A 194 -10.70 -3.75 -3.70
C PHE A 194 -10.30 -5.22 -3.74
N SER A 195 -11.26 -6.13 -3.54
CA SER A 195 -11.00 -7.57 -3.65
C SER A 195 -10.60 -7.97 -5.06
N CYS A 196 -11.19 -7.34 -6.08
CA CYS A 196 -10.86 -7.60 -7.48
C CYS A 196 -9.52 -6.96 -7.86
N ILE A 197 -9.35 -5.66 -7.66
CA ILE A 197 -8.17 -4.91 -8.12
C ILE A 197 -6.92 -5.30 -7.33
N ILE A 198 -7.02 -5.35 -6.00
CA ILE A 198 -5.85 -5.61 -5.14
C ILE A 198 -5.71 -7.11 -4.88
N GLY A 199 -6.80 -7.80 -4.60
CA GLY A 199 -6.79 -9.22 -4.31
C GLY A 199 -6.50 -10.08 -5.53
N LEU A 200 -7.33 -9.99 -6.57
CA LEU A 200 -7.27 -10.88 -7.74
C LEU A 200 -6.21 -10.47 -8.74
N ILE A 201 -6.25 -9.22 -9.22
CA ILE A 201 -5.38 -8.77 -10.32
C ILE A 201 -3.90 -8.82 -9.91
N LYS A 202 -3.55 -8.36 -8.70
CA LYS A 202 -2.14 -8.41 -8.25
C LYS A 202 -1.63 -9.83 -8.04
N ARG A 203 -2.48 -10.77 -7.62
CA ARG A 203 -2.13 -12.18 -7.58
C ARG A 203 -1.83 -12.74 -8.97
N ALA A 204 -2.70 -12.43 -9.94
CA ALA A 204 -2.47 -12.83 -11.34
C ALA A 204 -1.17 -12.22 -11.90
N GLN A 205 -0.89 -10.95 -11.63
CA GLN A 205 0.35 -10.29 -12.05
C GLN A 205 1.61 -10.94 -11.49
N ARG A 206 1.55 -11.48 -10.26
CA ARG A 206 2.69 -12.17 -9.65
C ARG A 206 3.16 -13.40 -10.44
N ILE A 207 2.30 -14.02 -11.25
CA ILE A 207 2.68 -15.11 -12.15
C ILE A 207 3.83 -14.68 -13.08
N TYR A 208 3.86 -13.41 -13.48
CA TYR A 208 4.95 -12.83 -14.28
C TYR A 208 6.18 -12.42 -13.44
N GLY A 209 6.20 -12.75 -12.15
CA GLY A 209 7.29 -12.43 -11.24
C GLY A 209 7.35 -10.99 -10.76
N ARG A 210 6.38 -10.14 -11.10
CA ARG A 210 6.29 -8.73 -10.67
C ARG A 210 4.87 -8.21 -10.71
N VAL A 211 4.54 -7.29 -9.80
CA VAL A 211 3.33 -6.49 -9.89
C VAL A 211 3.58 -5.24 -10.73
N PHE A 212 2.59 -4.79 -11.48
CA PHE A 212 2.72 -3.60 -12.36
C PHE A 212 2.62 -2.30 -11.58
N THR A 213 1.86 -2.30 -10.48
CA THR A 213 1.66 -1.15 -9.61
C THR A 213 1.64 -1.58 -8.15
N VAL A 214 2.19 -0.77 -7.27
CA VAL A 214 2.06 -0.93 -5.82
C VAL A 214 0.85 -0.15 -5.30
N SER A 215 0.31 -0.55 -4.15
CA SER A 215 -0.80 0.19 -3.51
C SER A 215 -0.27 1.47 -2.87
N GLY A 216 -0.98 2.59 -3.05
CA GLY A 216 -0.69 3.82 -2.31
C GLY A 216 -1.02 3.71 -0.82
N VAL A 217 -1.95 2.81 -0.45
CA VAL A 217 -2.43 2.66 0.94
C VAL A 217 -1.38 2.00 1.83
N VAL A 218 -0.78 0.89 1.37
CA VAL A 218 0.29 0.18 2.11
C VAL A 218 1.31 -0.37 1.13
N VAL A 219 2.55 0.06 1.26
CA VAL A 219 3.66 -0.43 0.44
C VAL A 219 4.96 -0.40 1.24
N ALA A 220 5.77 -1.44 1.09
CA ALA A 220 7.11 -1.51 1.61
C ALA A 220 8.13 -1.40 0.47
N PHE A 221 9.21 -0.68 0.69
CA PHE A 221 10.32 -0.52 -0.25
C PHE A 221 11.64 -0.90 0.39
N ARG A 222 12.53 -1.51 -0.40
CA ARG A 222 13.95 -1.50 -0.08
C ARG A 222 14.48 -0.10 -0.38
N LYS A 223 15.05 0.60 0.62
CA LYS A 223 15.52 1.99 0.47
C LYS A 223 16.49 2.15 -0.70
N ALA A 224 17.41 1.21 -0.89
CA ALA A 224 18.34 1.21 -2.02
C ALA A 224 17.65 1.16 -3.40
N ALA A 225 16.47 0.53 -3.49
CA ALA A 225 15.71 0.53 -4.74
C ALA A 225 15.05 1.89 -5.01
N LEU A 226 14.51 2.55 -3.97
CA LEU A 226 14.00 3.92 -4.06
C LEU A 226 15.08 4.93 -4.45
N GLN A 227 16.26 4.82 -3.85
CA GLN A 227 17.40 5.69 -4.18
C GLN A 227 17.76 5.62 -5.67
N LYS A 228 17.73 4.41 -6.26
CA LYS A 228 18.06 4.22 -7.67
C LYS A 228 17.09 4.89 -8.63
N ILE A 229 15.83 5.08 -8.23
CA ILE A 229 14.80 5.72 -9.07
C ILE A 229 14.59 7.20 -8.74
N GLY A 230 15.32 7.75 -7.75
CA GLY A 230 15.23 9.16 -7.35
C GLY A 230 14.11 9.46 -6.35
N TYR A 231 13.64 8.43 -5.59
CA TYR A 231 12.55 8.50 -4.63
C TYR A 231 11.15 8.69 -5.27
N TRP A 232 10.23 9.47 -4.66
CA TRP A 232 8.85 9.71 -5.13
C TRP A 232 8.74 10.94 -6.03
#